data_03ee7fdc805f68e7cdbd6dec34d0ac1a
#
_entry.id   03ee7fdc805f68e7cdbd6dec34d0ac1a
#
_cell.length_a   1.000
_cell.length_b   1.000
_cell.length_c   1.000
_cell.angle_alpha   90.00
_cell.angle_beta   90.00
_cell.angle_gamma   90.00
#
_symmetry.space_group_name_H-M   'P 1'
#
loop_
_entity.id
_entity.type
_entity.pdbx_description
1 polymer ?
#
loop_
_entity_poly.entity_id
_entity_poly.type
_entity_poly.pdbx_seq_one_letter_code
_entity_poly.pdbx_strand_id
1 'polypeptide(L)'
;MLKVSGLKKLRLLSLIQGMVMMTSTLAGSGRGDFHVLYQGQSVDDLIIQYMAEHHIPGMSLAIVQAPYITRVVGYGLANTDSKRLVATHSVFPIGQITNAYTAVAIMQLKEMGKLQLDDALSSHLKDIPSSWQGITLRQLITHSSGLPDYRESSGFDYSKEYTPAQWLDLIKSTPMLFKPGTQSRASATNNYLLGLVIEKASGMTYQEFVSKNQIERMALKHTFFVGGEKTIDNEVKDDTAGFKHQQFLKNRVYINPIEPVTGYEQTEQKLSPSKPLSWTATFADSGIIASAEDISLWDIGLAGGILVQDPADREFLYHPVTVNGQTIPGNAGWLFPGHPGFMEIKGHLPGYSSFLSRFTAPTELVCVTLLANKGGLPDLDGLGRKIAGAFDDKLAAPVGAVWSETLQSPYSVSETMNRVAAIIKKQGGTVFARIDHSGEAEKAGQSLPETQVLIIGNPAKGTALMQANAAFALDLPLRIMATQDEKKQVWLSFTDPVKLASQYHVTPEQLPVLKPMSLGLNRICQQAVSATTIPASP
;
A
#
# COMPACT_ATOMS: atom_id res chain seq x y z
N MET A 1 -51.37 -42.49 -20.12
CA MET A 1 -49.92 -42.34 -19.89
C MET A 1 -49.46 -41.05 -20.53
N LEU A 2 -49.27 -40.03 -19.73
CA LEU A 2 -48.52 -38.79 -20.10
C LEU A 2 -48.79 -37.74 -19.04
N LYS A 3 -47.75 -37.28 -18.36
CA LYS A 3 -47.55 -35.96 -17.76
C LYS A 3 -46.68 -36.07 -16.53
N VAL A 4 -45.39 -35.95 -16.69
CA VAL A 4 -44.48 -35.41 -15.68
C VAL A 4 -43.25 -34.83 -16.40
N SER A 5 -43.26 -33.55 -16.76
CA SER A 5 -42.04 -32.83 -17.18
C SER A 5 -42.07 -31.31 -17.01
N GLY A 6 -43.14 -30.75 -16.43
CA GLY A 6 -43.28 -29.28 -16.31
C GLY A 6 -42.75 -28.64 -15.03
N LEU A 7 -42.64 -29.38 -13.93
CA LEU A 7 -42.34 -28.76 -12.60
C LEU A 7 -40.84 -28.59 -12.29
N LYS A 8 -39.94 -29.31 -12.95
CA LYS A 8 -38.50 -29.18 -12.67
C LYS A 8 -37.83 -27.97 -13.36
N LYS A 9 -38.37 -27.51 -14.50
CA LYS A 9 -37.84 -26.33 -15.21
C LYS A 9 -38.23 -24.99 -14.53
N LEU A 10 -39.37 -24.93 -13.85
CA LEU A 10 -39.80 -23.70 -13.17
C LEU A 10 -39.00 -23.42 -11.86
N ARG A 11 -38.50 -24.46 -11.19
CA ARG A 11 -37.66 -24.27 -9.97
C ARG A 11 -36.21 -23.86 -10.28
N LEU A 12 -35.70 -24.20 -11.47
CA LEU A 12 -34.35 -23.76 -11.86
C LEU A 12 -34.33 -22.31 -12.34
N LEU A 13 -35.40 -21.83 -13.00
CA LEU A 13 -35.50 -20.40 -13.36
C LEU A 13 -35.71 -19.47 -12.13
N SER A 14 -36.44 -19.93 -11.11
CA SER A 14 -36.62 -19.12 -9.90
C SER A 14 -35.35 -19.02 -9.03
N LEU A 15 -34.46 -20.03 -9.09
CA LEU A 15 -33.16 -19.98 -8.41
C LEU A 15 -32.16 -19.05 -9.15
N ILE A 16 -32.19 -19.03 -10.50
CA ILE A 16 -31.35 -18.14 -11.30
C ILE A 16 -31.84 -16.67 -11.16
N GLN A 17 -33.15 -16.43 -11.15
CA GLN A 17 -33.69 -15.08 -10.89
C GLN A 17 -33.45 -14.61 -9.44
N GLY A 18 -33.46 -15.50 -8.45
CA GLY A 18 -33.10 -15.17 -7.07
C GLY A 18 -31.61 -14.85 -6.90
N MET A 19 -30.73 -15.48 -7.67
CA MET A 19 -29.29 -15.23 -7.65
C MET A 19 -28.90 -13.91 -8.37
N VAL A 20 -29.60 -13.57 -9.46
CA VAL A 20 -29.40 -12.31 -10.19
C VAL A 20 -29.96 -11.11 -9.41
N MET A 21 -31.02 -11.30 -8.59
CA MET A 21 -31.52 -10.22 -7.73
C MET A 21 -30.70 -9.98 -6.44
N MET A 22 -29.89 -10.95 -6.00
CA MET A 22 -29.00 -10.72 -4.84
C MET A 22 -27.73 -9.92 -5.21
N THR A 23 -27.32 -9.89 -6.46
CA THR A 23 -26.15 -9.09 -6.90
C THR A 23 -26.46 -7.60 -7.08
N SER A 24 -27.73 -7.23 -7.30
CA SER A 24 -28.12 -5.82 -7.49
C SER A 24 -28.32 -5.02 -6.19
N THR A 25 -28.26 -5.66 -5.02
CA THR A 25 -28.48 -4.99 -3.73
C THR A 25 -27.20 -4.62 -2.98
N LEU A 26 -26.02 -4.91 -3.51
CA LEU A 26 -24.73 -4.60 -2.88
C LEU A 26 -24.11 -3.29 -3.36
N ALA A 27 -24.65 -2.64 -4.40
CA ALA A 27 -24.18 -1.34 -4.84
C ALA A 27 -24.70 -0.26 -3.88
N GLY A 28 -23.78 0.43 -3.21
CA GLY A 28 -24.07 1.62 -2.43
C GLY A 28 -24.30 2.85 -3.32
N SER A 29 -24.17 4.05 -2.77
CA SER A 29 -24.20 5.28 -3.56
C SER A 29 -22.95 5.40 -4.44
N GLY A 30 -23.11 5.83 -5.68
CA GLY A 30 -22.00 6.00 -6.61
C GLY A 30 -22.14 7.23 -7.51
N ARG A 31 -21.01 7.74 -8.00
CA ARG A 31 -20.89 8.87 -8.91
C ARG A 31 -19.78 8.57 -9.91
N GLY A 32 -19.99 8.89 -11.20
CA GLY A 32 -19.01 8.80 -12.26
C GLY A 32 -19.32 7.78 -13.37
N ASP A 33 -18.35 7.53 -14.24
CA ASP A 33 -18.49 6.64 -15.39
C ASP A 33 -18.42 5.16 -14.96
N PHE A 34 -19.37 4.37 -15.44
CA PHE A 34 -19.52 2.94 -15.12
C PHE A 34 -19.13 2.01 -16.28
N HIS A 35 -18.63 2.57 -17.38
CA HIS A 35 -18.41 1.83 -18.62
C HIS A 35 -16.97 1.33 -18.81
N VAL A 36 -16.09 1.61 -17.85
CA VAL A 36 -14.68 1.24 -17.92
C VAL A 36 -14.52 -0.26 -17.62
N LEU A 37 -13.85 -0.99 -18.50
CA LEU A 37 -13.71 -2.44 -18.43
C LEU A 37 -12.23 -2.84 -18.36
N TYR A 38 -11.91 -3.81 -17.51
CA TYR A 38 -10.65 -4.54 -17.52
C TYR A 38 -10.88 -5.96 -17.99
N GLN A 39 -10.30 -6.34 -19.12
CA GLN A 39 -10.46 -7.68 -19.72
C GLN A 39 -11.92 -8.13 -19.84
N GLY A 40 -12.82 -7.20 -20.16
CA GLY A 40 -14.25 -7.45 -20.31
C GLY A 40 -15.08 -7.45 -19.02
N GLN A 41 -14.45 -7.26 -17.85
CA GLN A 41 -15.15 -7.10 -16.58
C GLN A 41 -15.23 -5.60 -16.21
N SER A 42 -16.38 -5.18 -15.69
CA SER A 42 -16.52 -3.83 -15.15
C SER A 42 -15.73 -3.69 -13.84
N VAL A 43 -15.34 -2.44 -13.52
CA VAL A 43 -14.71 -2.14 -12.22
C VAL A 43 -15.60 -2.56 -11.05
N ASP A 44 -16.93 -2.44 -11.20
CA ASP A 44 -17.87 -2.90 -10.18
C ASP A 44 -17.83 -4.41 -9.99
N ASP A 45 -17.80 -5.17 -11.10
CA ASP A 45 -17.73 -6.63 -11.03
C ASP A 45 -16.44 -7.10 -10.36
N LEU A 46 -15.31 -6.47 -10.68
CA LEU A 46 -14.02 -6.77 -10.03
C LEU A 46 -14.09 -6.56 -8.51
N ILE A 47 -14.70 -5.46 -8.06
CA ILE A 47 -14.83 -5.16 -6.63
C ILE A 47 -15.81 -6.11 -5.95
N ILE A 48 -16.98 -6.34 -6.56
CA ILE A 48 -18.01 -7.23 -6.01
C ILE A 48 -17.49 -8.67 -5.90
N GLN A 49 -16.76 -9.14 -6.91
CA GLN A 49 -16.13 -10.45 -6.88
C GLN A 49 -15.09 -10.53 -5.75
N TYR A 50 -14.19 -9.57 -5.66
CA TYR A 50 -13.18 -9.51 -4.59
C TYR A 50 -13.83 -9.45 -3.19
N MET A 51 -14.88 -8.66 -3.03
CA MET A 51 -15.64 -8.59 -1.76
C MET A 51 -16.26 -9.95 -1.40
N ALA A 52 -16.83 -10.64 -2.37
CA ALA A 52 -17.45 -11.96 -2.16
C ALA A 52 -16.41 -13.02 -1.79
N GLU A 53 -15.29 -13.08 -2.52
CA GLU A 53 -14.19 -14.03 -2.28
C GLU A 53 -13.56 -13.86 -0.90
N HIS A 54 -13.45 -12.61 -0.43
CA HIS A 54 -12.80 -12.30 0.84
C HIS A 54 -13.77 -11.97 1.98
N HIS A 55 -15.10 -12.17 1.77
CA HIS A 55 -16.15 -11.89 2.78
C HIS A 55 -16.04 -10.49 3.38
N ILE A 56 -15.90 -9.45 2.53
CA ILE A 56 -15.74 -8.06 2.96
C ILE A 56 -17.13 -7.43 3.10
N PRO A 57 -17.50 -6.88 4.27
CA PRO A 57 -18.80 -6.26 4.44
C PRO A 57 -19.00 -5.01 3.60
N GLY A 58 -17.98 -4.14 3.52
CA GLY A 58 -18.08 -2.89 2.80
C GLY A 58 -16.74 -2.38 2.28
N MET A 59 -16.79 -1.74 1.12
CA MET A 59 -15.64 -1.08 0.48
C MET A 59 -16.02 0.30 -0.05
N SER A 60 -15.02 1.16 -0.22
CA SER A 60 -15.13 2.43 -0.94
C SER A 60 -14.03 2.53 -1.99
N LEU A 61 -14.40 3.08 -3.14
CA LEU A 61 -13.51 3.32 -4.28
C LEU A 61 -13.52 4.81 -4.63
N ALA A 62 -12.35 5.37 -4.93
CA ALA A 62 -12.24 6.58 -5.72
C ALA A 62 -11.22 6.39 -6.84
N ILE A 63 -11.51 6.93 -8.02
CA ILE A 63 -10.62 6.91 -9.19
C ILE A 63 -10.40 8.34 -9.65
N VAL A 64 -9.13 8.67 -9.83
CA VAL A 64 -8.69 9.95 -10.42
C VAL A 64 -8.10 9.67 -11.80
N GLN A 65 -8.59 10.39 -12.79
CA GLN A 65 -7.87 10.65 -14.04
C GLN A 65 -7.48 12.13 -14.01
N ALA A 66 -6.26 12.38 -13.59
CA ALA A 66 -5.84 13.74 -13.26
C ALA A 66 -6.18 14.78 -14.35
N PRO A 67 -6.70 15.95 -13.97
CA PRO A 67 -6.88 16.44 -12.60
C PRO A 67 -8.26 16.14 -11.97
N TYR A 68 -9.05 15.23 -12.53
CA TYR A 68 -10.44 15.02 -12.15
C TYR A 68 -10.64 13.71 -11.38
N ILE A 69 -11.50 13.75 -10.35
CA ILE A 69 -12.05 12.54 -9.75
C ILE A 69 -13.19 12.07 -10.64
N THR A 70 -12.95 11.00 -11.39
CA THR A 70 -13.90 10.48 -12.39
C THR A 70 -14.93 9.55 -11.78
N ARG A 71 -14.61 8.91 -10.64
CA ARG A 71 -15.52 7.98 -9.99
C ARG A 71 -15.33 7.94 -8.49
N VAL A 72 -16.46 7.91 -7.75
CA VAL A 72 -16.51 7.61 -6.32
C VAL A 72 -17.68 6.67 -6.06
N VAL A 73 -17.44 5.52 -5.41
CA VAL A 73 -18.48 4.51 -5.15
C VAL A 73 -18.28 3.87 -3.79
N GLY A 74 -19.40 3.67 -3.07
CA GLY A 74 -19.49 2.83 -1.89
C GLY A 74 -20.15 1.50 -2.20
N TYR A 75 -19.61 0.39 -1.70
CA TYR A 75 -20.12 -0.96 -1.89
C TYR A 75 -20.42 -1.61 -0.54
N GLY A 76 -21.53 -2.36 -0.46
CA GLY A 76 -21.88 -3.16 0.69
C GLY A 76 -22.21 -2.37 1.96
N LEU A 77 -21.88 -2.93 3.11
CA LEU A 77 -22.33 -2.47 4.42
C LEU A 77 -21.22 -1.77 5.20
N ALA A 78 -21.48 -0.54 5.62
CA ALA A 78 -20.65 0.20 6.57
C ALA A 78 -20.79 -0.37 8.00
N ASN A 79 -21.94 -0.95 8.31
CA ASN A 79 -22.19 -1.65 9.55
C ASN A 79 -23.18 -2.79 9.30
N THR A 80 -22.80 -4.01 9.67
CA THR A 80 -23.61 -5.22 9.44
C THR A 80 -24.84 -5.32 10.33
N ASP A 81 -24.79 -4.77 11.55
CA ASP A 81 -25.88 -4.86 12.51
C ASP A 81 -26.99 -3.87 12.18
N SER A 82 -26.64 -2.61 11.93
CA SER A 82 -27.60 -1.58 11.53
C SER A 82 -28.01 -1.66 10.05
N LYS A 83 -27.34 -2.49 9.25
CA LYS A 83 -27.52 -2.59 7.79
C LYS A 83 -27.24 -1.28 7.04
N ARG A 84 -26.46 -0.40 7.64
CA ARG A 84 -26.06 0.86 7.01
C ARG A 84 -25.13 0.60 5.83
N LEU A 85 -25.46 1.21 4.69
CA LEU A 85 -24.65 1.08 3.47
C LEU A 85 -23.41 1.97 3.52
N VAL A 86 -22.36 1.55 2.80
CA VAL A 86 -21.22 2.43 2.49
C VAL A 86 -21.70 3.49 1.50
N ALA A 87 -21.48 4.75 1.83
CA ALA A 87 -21.73 5.90 0.97
C ALA A 87 -20.41 6.48 0.43
N THR A 88 -20.50 7.36 -0.56
CA THR A 88 -19.31 8.02 -1.16
C THR A 88 -18.47 8.81 -0.16
N HIS A 89 -19.10 9.30 0.91
CA HIS A 89 -18.48 10.07 1.99
C HIS A 89 -18.29 9.25 3.28
N SER A 90 -18.53 7.94 3.27
CA SER A 90 -18.20 7.07 4.40
C SER A 90 -16.71 7.15 4.69
N VAL A 91 -16.37 7.25 5.98
CA VAL A 91 -14.98 7.43 6.43
C VAL A 91 -14.43 6.15 7.05
N PHE A 92 -13.19 5.85 6.71
CA PHE A 92 -12.46 4.65 7.12
C PHE A 92 -11.15 5.05 7.79
N PRO A 93 -10.69 4.37 8.84
CA PRO A 93 -9.30 4.44 9.25
C PRO A 93 -8.38 4.01 8.10
N ILE A 94 -7.46 4.91 7.69
CA ILE A 94 -6.66 4.73 6.48
C ILE A 94 -5.30 4.08 6.71
N GLY A 95 -5.00 3.73 7.97
CA GLY A 95 -3.75 3.05 8.32
C GLY A 95 -2.52 3.83 7.85
N GLN A 96 -1.55 3.13 7.26
CA GLN A 96 -0.25 3.69 6.88
C GLN A 96 -0.31 4.70 5.72
N ILE A 97 -1.47 4.96 5.10
CA ILE A 97 -1.63 6.15 4.25
C ILE A 97 -1.37 7.42 5.07
N THR A 98 -1.62 7.41 6.38
CA THR A 98 -1.24 8.47 7.34
C THR A 98 0.25 8.84 7.26
N ASN A 99 1.14 7.90 6.93
CA ASN A 99 2.58 8.15 6.83
C ASN A 99 2.93 9.21 5.77
N ALA A 100 2.17 9.23 4.67
CA ALA A 100 2.34 10.25 3.64
C ALA A 100 1.92 11.65 4.13
N TYR A 101 0.83 11.75 4.92
CA TYR A 101 0.44 13.01 5.56
C TYR A 101 1.52 13.49 6.54
N THR A 102 2.12 12.58 7.31
CA THR A 102 3.21 12.88 8.25
C THR A 102 4.46 13.35 7.50
N ALA A 103 4.84 12.69 6.40
CA ALA A 103 5.97 13.11 5.58
C ALA A 103 5.74 14.48 4.95
N VAL A 104 4.54 14.75 4.45
CA VAL A 104 4.14 16.08 3.93
C VAL A 104 4.21 17.14 5.03
N ALA A 105 3.77 16.85 6.25
CA ALA A 105 3.88 17.79 7.38
C ALA A 105 5.35 18.15 7.70
N ILE A 106 6.27 17.19 7.63
CA ILE A 106 7.72 17.44 7.79
C ILE A 106 8.23 18.35 6.65
N MET A 107 7.82 18.11 5.39
CA MET A 107 8.21 18.98 4.28
C MET A 107 7.66 20.40 4.44
N GLN A 108 6.41 20.53 4.87
CA GLN A 108 5.82 21.85 5.17
C GLN A 108 6.60 22.60 6.26
N LEU A 109 7.02 21.92 7.32
CA LEU A 109 7.86 22.53 8.35
C LEU A 109 9.26 22.90 7.83
N LYS A 110 9.81 22.10 6.91
CA LYS A 110 11.06 22.42 6.22
C LYS A 110 10.90 23.68 5.35
N GLU A 111 9.84 23.78 4.55
CA GLU A 111 9.53 24.98 3.76
C GLU A 111 9.31 26.23 4.65
N MET A 112 8.77 26.07 5.85
CA MET A 112 8.63 27.12 6.85
C MET A 112 9.97 27.48 7.56
N GLY A 113 11.07 26.80 7.26
CA GLY A 113 12.38 27.00 7.89
C GLY A 113 12.45 26.54 9.36
N LYS A 114 11.52 25.68 9.79
CA LYS A 114 11.43 25.21 11.19
C LYS A 114 12.35 24.01 11.49
N LEU A 115 12.76 23.26 10.46
CA LEU A 115 13.63 22.09 10.55
C LEU A 115 14.34 21.83 9.22
N GLN A 116 15.36 20.98 9.27
CA GLN A 116 16.02 20.41 8.10
C GLN A 116 15.97 18.88 8.16
N LEU A 117 15.96 18.21 6.99
CA LEU A 117 15.90 16.74 6.96
C LEU A 117 17.12 16.07 7.62
N ASP A 118 18.25 16.75 7.62
CA ASP A 118 19.50 16.24 8.19
C ASP A 118 19.70 16.65 9.66
N ASP A 119 18.71 17.32 10.26
CA ASP A 119 18.71 17.57 11.71
C ASP A 119 18.72 16.25 12.47
N ALA A 120 19.54 16.19 13.51
CA ALA A 120 19.54 15.08 14.45
C ALA A 120 18.24 15.09 15.29
N LEU A 121 17.70 13.92 15.59
CA LEU A 121 16.48 13.77 16.38
C LEU A 121 16.59 14.48 17.75
N SER A 122 17.78 14.46 18.35
CA SER A 122 18.07 15.16 19.62
C SER A 122 17.98 16.69 19.55
N SER A 123 17.98 17.28 18.35
CA SER A 123 17.75 18.73 18.18
C SER A 123 16.31 19.10 18.50
N HIS A 124 15.38 18.18 18.30
CA HIS A 124 13.94 18.37 18.46
C HIS A 124 13.39 17.68 19.72
N LEU A 125 13.84 16.46 20.04
CA LEU A 125 13.35 15.65 21.16
C LEU A 125 14.46 15.42 22.18
N LYS A 126 14.21 15.76 23.45
CA LYS A 126 15.21 15.66 24.52
C LYS A 126 15.17 14.35 25.30
N ASP A 127 13.97 13.82 25.52
CA ASP A 127 13.73 12.64 26.37
C ASP A 127 13.72 11.36 25.53
N ILE A 128 14.82 11.11 24.80
CA ILE A 128 15.01 9.92 23.96
C ILE A 128 16.27 9.16 24.36
N PRO A 129 16.34 7.84 24.11
CA PRO A 129 17.55 7.06 24.38
C PRO A 129 18.79 7.63 23.70
N SER A 130 19.94 7.54 24.37
CA SER A 130 21.21 8.06 23.82
C SER A 130 21.58 7.47 22.46
N SER A 131 21.23 6.19 22.22
CA SER A 131 21.45 5.51 20.94
C SER A 131 20.62 6.08 19.78
N TRP A 132 19.56 6.84 20.05
CA TRP A 132 18.69 7.45 19.04
C TRP A 132 19.05 8.89 18.70
N GLN A 133 19.85 9.55 19.54
CA GLN A 133 20.13 10.99 19.45
C GLN A 133 20.70 11.43 18.10
N GLY A 134 21.54 10.62 17.48
CA GLY A 134 22.17 10.91 16.20
C GLY A 134 21.36 10.50 14.96
N ILE A 135 20.18 9.91 15.13
CA ILE A 135 19.29 9.58 13.99
C ILE A 135 18.79 10.88 13.37
N THR A 136 18.81 11.00 12.04
CA THR A 136 18.30 12.19 11.35
C THR A 136 16.83 12.05 10.96
N LEU A 137 16.13 13.18 10.75
CA LEU A 137 14.75 13.18 10.28
C LEU A 137 14.64 12.49 8.91
N ARG A 138 15.64 12.66 8.04
CA ARG A 138 15.75 11.93 6.78
C ARG A 138 15.75 10.42 6.99
N GLN A 139 16.51 9.92 7.97
CA GLN A 139 16.56 8.49 8.26
C GLN A 139 15.24 7.95 8.83
N LEU A 140 14.46 8.77 9.52
CA LEU A 140 13.10 8.40 9.95
C LEU A 140 12.15 8.29 8.74
N ILE A 141 12.12 9.31 7.87
CA ILE A 141 11.24 9.35 6.68
C ILE A 141 11.55 8.19 5.71
N THR A 142 12.82 7.87 5.52
CA THR A 142 13.27 6.80 4.62
C THR A 142 13.31 5.42 5.28
N HIS A 143 12.84 5.31 6.52
CA HIS A 143 12.89 4.08 7.33
C HIS A 143 14.30 3.45 7.44
N SER A 144 15.35 4.29 7.37
CA SER A 144 16.75 3.87 7.52
C SER A 144 17.32 4.15 8.91
N SER A 145 16.48 4.40 9.88
CA SER A 145 16.86 4.70 11.27
C SER A 145 17.42 3.48 12.03
N GLY A 146 16.99 2.27 11.68
CA GLY A 146 17.29 1.04 12.43
C GLY A 146 16.46 0.86 13.69
N LEU A 147 15.45 1.69 13.92
CA LEU A 147 14.58 1.60 15.10
C LEU A 147 13.65 0.37 15.00
N PRO A 148 13.46 -0.39 16.10
CA PRO A 148 12.46 -1.44 16.16
C PRO A 148 11.04 -0.86 16.03
N ASP A 149 10.10 -1.66 15.58
CA ASP A 149 8.70 -1.28 15.48
C ASP A 149 7.98 -1.51 16.82
N TYR A 150 7.40 -0.47 17.40
CA TYR A 150 6.69 -0.58 18.69
C TYR A 150 5.48 -1.52 18.63
N ARG A 151 4.92 -1.73 17.45
CA ARG A 151 3.78 -2.64 17.23
C ARG A 151 4.17 -4.12 17.38
N GLU A 152 5.46 -4.44 17.24
CA GLU A 152 6.00 -5.79 17.48
C GLU A 152 6.19 -6.09 18.97
N SER A 153 6.03 -5.09 19.86
CA SER A 153 6.09 -5.30 21.31
C SER A 153 4.87 -6.07 21.81
N SER A 154 5.09 -7.07 22.64
CA SER A 154 4.01 -7.87 23.26
C SER A 154 3.06 -7.07 24.16
N GLY A 155 3.46 -5.87 24.58
CA GLY A 155 2.65 -4.95 25.39
C GLY A 155 1.76 -4.02 24.56
N PHE A 156 1.91 -3.99 23.24
CA PHE A 156 1.17 -3.10 22.37
C PHE A 156 -0.24 -3.64 22.05
N ASP A 157 -1.24 -2.74 22.09
CA ASP A 157 -2.62 -3.00 21.67
C ASP A 157 -3.20 -1.71 21.06
N TYR A 158 -3.71 -1.78 19.84
CA TYR A 158 -4.31 -0.62 19.14
C TYR A 158 -5.49 0.03 19.85
N SER A 159 -6.13 -0.68 20.78
CA SER A 159 -7.29 -0.17 21.54
C SER A 159 -6.91 0.53 22.85
N LYS A 160 -5.63 0.52 23.23
CA LYS A 160 -5.16 1.12 24.49
C LYS A 160 -4.68 2.54 24.28
N GLU A 161 -4.90 3.39 25.29
CA GLU A 161 -4.28 4.70 25.38
C GLU A 161 -2.85 4.57 25.94
N TYR A 162 -1.91 5.33 25.34
CA TYR A 162 -0.52 5.40 25.75
C TYR A 162 -0.11 6.84 26.04
N THR A 163 0.47 7.09 27.19
CA THR A 163 1.25 8.31 27.39
C THR A 163 2.59 8.22 26.63
N PRO A 164 3.26 9.32 26.29
CA PRO A 164 4.59 9.29 25.65
C PRO A 164 5.61 8.42 26.39
N ALA A 165 5.58 8.42 27.72
CA ALA A 165 6.46 7.59 28.54
C ALA A 165 6.13 6.10 28.40
N GLN A 166 4.85 5.71 28.46
CA GLN A 166 4.42 4.34 28.27
C GLN A 166 4.71 3.84 26.85
N TRP A 167 4.53 4.71 25.83
CA TRP A 167 4.90 4.39 24.46
C TRP A 167 6.41 4.11 24.34
N LEU A 168 7.25 4.97 24.92
CA LEU A 168 8.70 4.78 24.92
C LEU A 168 9.08 3.48 25.64
N ASP A 169 8.39 3.13 26.72
CA ASP A 169 8.65 1.90 27.48
C ASP A 169 8.45 0.62 26.66
N LEU A 170 7.60 0.65 25.62
CA LEU A 170 7.41 -0.50 24.72
C LEU A 170 8.69 -0.90 23.98
N ILE A 171 9.58 0.06 23.70
CA ILE A 171 10.70 -0.17 22.76
C ILE A 171 12.06 0.32 23.24
N LYS A 172 12.17 1.15 24.29
CA LYS A 172 13.44 1.77 24.71
C LYS A 172 14.55 0.78 25.06
N SER A 173 14.19 -0.44 25.48
CA SER A 173 15.13 -1.52 25.81
C SER A 173 15.38 -2.48 24.64
N THR A 174 14.65 -2.34 23.52
CA THR A 174 14.84 -3.20 22.34
C THR A 174 16.06 -2.69 21.56
N PRO A 175 17.02 -3.57 21.24
CA PRO A 175 18.20 -3.16 20.47
C PRO A 175 17.84 -2.60 19.09
N MET A 176 18.67 -1.69 18.58
CA MET A 176 18.61 -1.24 17.20
C MET A 176 18.76 -2.43 16.25
N LEU A 177 17.94 -2.48 15.21
CA LEU A 177 17.95 -3.56 14.22
C LEU A 177 19.20 -3.53 13.32
N PHE A 178 19.69 -2.31 13.06
CA PHE A 178 20.91 -2.04 12.29
C PHE A 178 21.39 -0.61 12.59
N LYS A 179 22.62 -0.29 12.18
CA LYS A 179 23.18 1.05 12.33
C LYS A 179 22.42 2.04 11.42
N PRO A 180 22.01 3.21 11.92
CA PRO A 180 21.33 4.23 11.12
C PRO A 180 22.05 4.53 9.80
N GLY A 181 21.28 4.61 8.71
CA GLY A 181 21.79 4.89 7.36
C GLY A 181 22.43 3.69 6.64
N THR A 182 22.42 2.47 7.20
CA THR A 182 23.07 1.31 6.56
C THR A 182 22.08 0.38 5.84
N GLN A 183 20.83 0.33 6.28
CA GLN A 183 19.76 -0.48 5.72
C GLN A 183 18.43 0.29 5.82
N SER A 184 17.35 -0.25 5.24
CA SER A 184 16.00 0.26 5.43
C SER A 184 15.06 -0.86 5.85
N ARG A 185 14.23 -0.57 6.86
CA ARG A 185 13.11 -1.43 7.29
C ARG A 185 11.99 -0.55 7.82
N ALA A 186 10.79 -0.74 7.28
CA ALA A 186 9.60 -0.03 7.76
C ALA A 186 9.41 -0.25 9.27
N SER A 187 9.12 0.84 9.98
CA SER A 187 8.86 0.84 11.42
C SER A 187 7.91 2.00 11.76
N ALA A 188 6.82 1.70 12.44
CA ALA A 188 5.87 2.69 12.92
C ALA A 188 6.50 3.67 13.92
N THR A 189 7.54 3.23 14.63
CA THR A 189 8.34 4.09 15.53
C THR A 189 8.86 5.33 14.82
N ASN A 190 9.25 5.21 13.55
CA ASN A 190 9.75 6.36 12.79
C ASN A 190 8.67 7.44 12.65
N ASN A 191 7.46 7.05 12.24
CA ASN A 191 6.37 8.01 12.06
C ASN A 191 5.85 8.56 13.37
N TYR A 192 5.84 7.76 14.43
CA TYR A 192 5.51 8.24 15.77
C TYR A 192 6.48 9.36 16.21
N LEU A 193 7.78 9.15 16.04
CA LEU A 193 8.80 10.16 16.37
C LEU A 193 8.69 11.39 15.47
N LEU A 194 8.41 11.22 14.16
CA LEU A 194 8.15 12.35 13.26
C LEU A 194 6.93 13.16 13.74
N GLY A 195 5.87 12.50 14.23
CA GLY A 195 4.71 13.16 14.83
C GLY A 195 5.11 14.04 16.02
N LEU A 196 5.92 13.53 16.95
CA LEU A 196 6.44 14.32 18.07
C LEU A 196 7.33 15.48 17.61
N VAL A 197 8.12 15.29 16.56
CA VAL A 197 8.92 16.37 15.95
C VAL A 197 8.02 17.45 15.37
N ILE A 198 6.93 17.06 14.68
CA ILE A 198 5.94 18.01 14.14
C ILE A 198 5.35 18.87 15.26
N GLU A 199 4.94 18.26 16.37
CA GLU A 199 4.42 18.99 17.53
C GLU A 199 5.46 19.96 18.12
N LYS A 200 6.68 19.49 18.27
CA LYS A 200 7.75 20.30 18.86
C LYS A 200 8.17 21.47 17.97
N ALA A 201 8.31 21.23 16.67
CA ALA A 201 8.76 22.25 15.72
C ALA A 201 7.67 23.27 15.39
N SER A 202 6.41 22.84 15.35
CA SER A 202 5.27 23.72 15.04
C SER A 202 4.78 24.50 16.28
N GLY A 203 4.86 23.93 17.46
CA GLY A 203 4.20 24.40 18.69
C GLY A 203 2.69 24.09 18.72
N MET A 204 2.22 23.25 17.84
CA MET A 204 0.83 22.76 17.73
C MET A 204 0.80 21.25 18.00
N THR A 205 -0.36 20.70 18.36
CA THR A 205 -0.55 19.25 18.30
C THR A 205 -0.44 18.77 16.86
N TYR A 206 -0.13 17.50 16.65
CA TYR A 206 -0.09 16.89 15.33
C TYR A 206 -1.41 17.09 14.58
N GLN A 207 -2.54 16.89 15.28
CA GLN A 207 -3.88 17.06 14.73
C GLN A 207 -4.11 18.50 14.27
N GLU A 208 -3.79 19.51 15.09
CA GLU A 208 -3.93 20.92 14.71
C GLU A 208 -3.07 21.29 13.51
N PHE A 209 -1.82 20.81 13.49
CA PHE A 209 -0.90 21.12 12.40
C PHE A 209 -1.38 20.53 11.06
N VAL A 210 -1.75 19.24 11.04
CA VAL A 210 -2.23 18.55 9.84
C VAL A 210 -3.59 19.12 9.41
N SER A 211 -4.50 19.39 10.36
CA SER A 211 -5.79 20.03 10.05
C SER A 211 -5.58 21.35 9.32
N LYS A 212 -4.82 22.27 9.89
CA LYS A 212 -4.60 23.58 9.33
C LYS A 212 -3.87 23.59 7.99
N ASN A 213 -2.81 22.80 7.87
CA ASN A 213 -1.89 22.86 6.73
C ASN A 213 -2.23 21.90 5.60
N GLN A 214 -3.09 20.89 5.84
CA GLN A 214 -3.47 19.91 4.83
C GLN A 214 -4.99 19.79 4.69
N ILE A 215 -5.75 19.49 5.76
CA ILE A 215 -7.18 19.23 5.69
C ILE A 215 -7.96 20.48 5.28
N GLU A 216 -7.81 21.57 6.01
CA GLU A 216 -8.47 22.84 5.72
C GLU A 216 -7.99 23.45 4.40
N ARG A 217 -6.67 23.35 4.14
CA ARG A 217 -6.06 23.89 2.91
C ARG A 217 -6.61 23.23 1.65
N MET A 218 -6.95 21.94 1.73
CA MET A 218 -7.56 21.17 0.64
C MET A 218 -9.09 21.08 0.74
N ALA A 219 -9.71 21.72 1.76
CA ALA A 219 -11.12 21.66 2.04
C ALA A 219 -11.68 20.23 2.17
N LEU A 220 -10.90 19.32 2.81
CA LEU A 220 -11.28 17.94 3.02
C LEU A 220 -12.35 17.86 4.12
N LYS A 221 -13.57 17.54 3.73
CA LYS A 221 -14.73 17.56 4.63
C LYS A 221 -14.95 16.23 5.38
N HIS A 222 -14.31 15.17 4.90
CA HIS A 222 -14.48 13.81 5.39
C HIS A 222 -13.12 13.21 5.78
N THR A 223 -12.25 14.03 6.38
CA THR A 223 -10.95 13.63 6.89
C THR A 223 -10.81 14.08 8.33
N PHE A 224 -10.57 13.14 9.22
CA PHE A 224 -10.52 13.33 10.68
C PHE A 224 -9.39 12.52 11.29
N PHE A 225 -9.34 12.50 12.63
CA PHE A 225 -8.41 11.67 13.40
C PHE A 225 -9.18 10.66 14.24
N VAL A 226 -8.57 9.53 14.52
CA VAL A 226 -9.13 8.50 15.42
C VAL A 226 -9.60 9.15 16.74
N GLY A 227 -10.85 8.92 17.13
CA GLY A 227 -11.47 9.55 18.30
C GLY A 227 -12.07 10.94 18.06
N GLY A 228 -11.74 11.57 16.92
CA GLY A 228 -12.31 12.88 16.55
C GLY A 228 -13.75 12.83 16.03
N GLU A 229 -14.21 11.64 15.64
CA GLU A 229 -15.58 11.40 15.20
C GLU A 229 -16.63 11.71 16.27
N LYS A 230 -16.27 11.65 17.55
CA LYS A 230 -17.13 12.04 18.66
C LYS A 230 -17.43 13.53 18.71
N THR A 231 -16.50 14.35 18.22
CA THR A 231 -16.64 15.81 18.17
C THR A 231 -17.68 16.22 17.12
N ILE A 232 -17.73 15.49 15.98
CA ILE A 232 -18.68 15.75 14.89
C ILE A 232 -20.11 15.47 15.35
N ASP A 233 -20.32 14.39 16.06
CA ASP A 233 -21.61 14.04 16.66
C ASP A 233 -22.08 15.10 17.68
N ASN A 234 -21.17 15.74 18.39
CA ASN A 234 -21.46 16.78 19.38
C ASN A 234 -21.75 18.11 18.71
N GLU A 235 -21.03 18.52 17.66
CA GLU A 235 -21.32 19.75 16.90
C GLU A 235 -22.71 19.70 16.25
N VAL A 236 -23.10 18.52 15.72
CA VAL A 236 -24.44 18.34 15.16
C VAL A 236 -25.52 18.29 16.26
N LYS A 237 -25.19 17.86 17.47
CA LYS A 237 -26.13 17.83 18.62
C LYS A 237 -26.32 19.18 19.27
N ASP A 238 -25.31 20.03 19.27
CA ASP A 238 -25.33 21.33 19.96
C ASP A 238 -25.82 22.49 19.10
N ASP A 239 -25.98 22.30 17.78
CA ASP A 239 -26.58 23.33 16.93
C ASP A 239 -28.09 23.37 17.12
N THR A 240 -28.49 23.92 18.26
CA THR A 240 -29.89 24.16 18.63
C THR A 240 -30.45 25.45 18.01
N ALA A 241 -29.66 26.18 17.19
CA ALA A 241 -29.93 27.55 16.82
C ALA A 241 -31.00 27.73 15.73
N GLY A 242 -31.66 26.69 15.23
CA GLY A 242 -32.68 26.90 14.23
C GLY A 242 -33.72 25.79 14.09
N PHE A 243 -34.97 26.22 13.95
CA PHE A 243 -36.10 25.33 13.67
C PHE A 243 -35.84 24.36 12.49
N LYS A 244 -35.15 24.81 11.46
CA LYS A 244 -34.79 23.99 10.30
C LYS A 244 -33.83 22.87 10.68
N HIS A 245 -32.89 23.12 11.58
CA HIS A 245 -31.90 22.16 12.03
C HIS A 245 -32.54 21.03 12.84
N GLN A 246 -33.42 21.36 13.78
CA GLN A 246 -34.16 20.36 14.56
C GLN A 246 -35.03 19.45 13.69
N GLN A 247 -35.58 19.97 12.60
CA GLN A 247 -36.38 19.18 11.66
C GLN A 247 -35.52 18.21 10.86
N PHE A 248 -34.31 18.59 10.49
CA PHE A 248 -33.34 17.71 9.84
C PHE A 248 -32.81 16.64 10.80
N LEU A 249 -32.52 16.97 12.05
CA LEU A 249 -32.10 16.00 13.07
C LEU A 249 -33.14 14.91 13.34
N LYS A 250 -34.41 15.23 13.27
CA LYS A 250 -35.51 14.25 13.40
C LYS A 250 -35.66 13.36 12.18
N ASN A 251 -35.30 13.86 11.00
CA ASN A 251 -35.42 13.17 9.72
C ASN A 251 -34.04 12.82 9.17
N ARG A 252 -33.38 11.84 9.80
CA ARG A 252 -32.02 11.39 9.45
C ARG A 252 -31.81 11.05 7.96
N VAL A 253 -32.89 10.84 7.21
CA VAL A 253 -32.85 10.62 5.75
C VAL A 253 -32.26 11.82 4.99
N TYR A 254 -32.33 13.02 5.53
CA TYR A 254 -31.85 14.25 4.90
C TYR A 254 -30.54 14.78 5.50
N ILE A 255 -30.10 14.26 6.63
CA ILE A 255 -28.80 14.55 7.20
C ILE A 255 -27.93 13.37 6.80
N ASN A 256 -26.84 13.67 6.13
CA ASN A 256 -25.82 12.71 5.76
C ASN A 256 -24.68 12.83 6.78
N PRO A 257 -24.86 12.31 8.00
CA PRO A 257 -23.84 12.44 9.03
C PRO A 257 -22.59 11.70 8.57
N ILE A 258 -21.45 12.28 8.86
CA ILE A 258 -20.18 11.61 8.68
C ILE A 258 -20.12 10.51 9.72
N GLU A 259 -20.36 9.29 9.29
CA GLU A 259 -20.35 8.14 10.19
C GLU A 259 -19.18 7.22 9.81
N PRO A 260 -18.26 6.99 10.75
CA PRO A 260 -17.21 6.00 10.55
C PRO A 260 -17.80 4.62 10.27
N VAL A 261 -17.17 3.86 9.40
CA VAL A 261 -17.55 2.47 9.17
C VAL A 261 -17.08 1.60 10.34
N THR A 262 -17.83 0.55 10.64
CA THR A 262 -17.40 -0.46 11.60
C THR A 262 -16.40 -1.40 10.95
N GLY A 263 -15.23 -1.56 11.56
CA GLY A 263 -14.21 -2.52 11.13
C GLY A 263 -14.53 -3.95 11.57
N TYR A 264 -14.06 -4.91 10.79
CA TYR A 264 -14.31 -6.33 11.03
C TYR A 264 -13.03 -7.15 10.93
N GLU A 265 -12.90 -8.12 11.83
CA GLU A 265 -11.84 -9.11 11.82
C GLU A 265 -12.43 -10.51 11.66
N GLN A 266 -11.75 -11.33 10.86
CA GLN A 266 -12.11 -12.73 10.65
C GLN A 266 -11.38 -13.60 11.66
N THR A 267 -12.14 -14.26 12.51
CA THR A 267 -11.66 -15.44 13.26
C THR A 267 -11.99 -16.70 12.44
N GLU A 268 -11.47 -17.86 12.84
CA GLU A 268 -11.67 -19.12 12.10
C GLU A 268 -13.15 -19.42 11.77
N GLN A 269 -14.07 -18.94 12.56
CA GLN A 269 -15.50 -19.28 12.44
C GLN A 269 -16.43 -18.08 12.26
N LYS A 270 -15.99 -16.83 12.47
CA LYS A 270 -16.89 -15.68 12.50
C LYS A 270 -16.21 -14.36 12.12
N LEU A 271 -16.93 -13.57 11.34
CA LEU A 271 -16.64 -12.15 11.16
C LEU A 271 -17.20 -11.37 12.35
N SER A 272 -16.35 -10.62 13.04
CA SER A 272 -16.74 -9.88 14.24
C SER A 272 -16.25 -8.44 14.17
N PRO A 273 -16.96 -7.46 14.76
CA PRO A 273 -16.49 -6.10 14.87
C PRO A 273 -15.11 -6.04 15.56
N SER A 274 -14.19 -5.26 15.00
CA SER A 274 -12.89 -5.00 15.63
C SER A 274 -13.04 -4.12 16.86
N LYS A 275 -12.05 -4.15 17.75
CA LYS A 275 -11.99 -3.21 18.87
C LYS A 275 -11.84 -1.77 18.36
N PRO A 276 -12.36 -0.77 19.09
CA PRO A 276 -12.10 0.63 18.78
C PRO A 276 -10.59 0.93 18.78
N LEU A 277 -10.16 1.76 17.85
CA LEU A 277 -8.77 2.22 17.79
C LEU A 277 -8.57 3.38 18.77
N SER A 278 -7.38 3.47 19.36
CA SER A 278 -6.96 4.60 20.18
C SER A 278 -6.13 5.59 19.34
N TRP A 279 -6.34 6.89 19.55
CA TRP A 279 -5.53 7.94 18.95
C TRP A 279 -4.04 7.79 19.32
N THR A 280 -3.75 7.59 20.59
CA THR A 280 -2.37 7.52 21.07
C THR A 280 -1.64 6.25 20.62
N ALA A 281 -2.36 5.18 20.28
CA ALA A 281 -1.78 3.97 19.69
C ALA A 281 -1.52 4.10 18.18
N THR A 282 -2.34 4.87 17.48
CA THR A 282 -2.26 5.06 16.02
C THR A 282 -1.47 6.30 15.63
N PHE A 283 -1.67 7.41 16.31
CA PHE A 283 -0.99 8.71 16.20
C PHE A 283 -0.58 9.05 14.75
N ALA A 284 0.65 9.51 14.54
CA ALA A 284 1.19 9.95 13.25
C ALA A 284 1.56 8.80 12.29
N ASP A 285 1.43 7.53 12.72
CA ASP A 285 1.64 6.36 11.87
C ASP A 285 0.37 5.94 11.12
N SER A 286 -0.78 5.97 11.82
CA SER A 286 -2.01 5.37 11.26
C SER A 286 -3.30 6.00 11.79
N GLY A 287 -3.23 7.19 12.38
CA GLY A 287 -4.33 7.80 13.14
C GLY A 287 -5.31 8.65 12.34
N ILE A 288 -5.23 8.70 11.00
CA ILE A 288 -6.16 9.44 10.16
C ILE A 288 -7.33 8.54 9.74
N ILE A 289 -8.52 9.14 9.73
CA ILE A 289 -9.77 8.58 9.21
C ILE A 289 -10.19 9.44 8.01
N ALA A 290 -10.47 8.84 6.85
CA ALA A 290 -10.86 9.61 5.68
C ALA A 290 -11.81 8.86 4.74
N SER A 291 -12.51 9.59 3.87
CA SER A 291 -13.19 9.03 2.71
C SER A 291 -12.21 8.80 1.55
N ALA A 292 -12.55 7.89 0.64
CA ALA A 292 -11.74 7.65 -0.55
C ALA A 292 -11.65 8.90 -1.44
N GLU A 293 -12.70 9.71 -1.49
CA GLU A 293 -12.73 10.98 -2.22
C GLU A 293 -11.73 11.99 -1.63
N ASP A 294 -11.73 12.17 -0.30
CA ASP A 294 -10.84 13.12 0.35
C ASP A 294 -9.36 12.73 0.23
N ILE A 295 -9.04 11.42 0.30
CA ILE A 295 -7.68 10.94 0.05
C ILE A 295 -7.25 11.30 -1.38
N SER A 296 -8.14 11.14 -2.35
CA SER A 296 -7.87 11.48 -3.74
C SER A 296 -7.70 12.99 -3.96
N LEU A 297 -8.48 13.83 -3.27
CA LEU A 297 -8.32 15.30 -3.29
C LEU A 297 -6.98 15.71 -2.66
N TRP A 298 -6.60 15.07 -1.55
CA TRP A 298 -5.31 15.30 -0.90
C TRP A 298 -4.15 14.95 -1.83
N ASP A 299 -4.22 13.80 -2.51
CA ASP A 299 -3.21 13.35 -3.47
C ASP A 299 -3.08 14.30 -4.67
N ILE A 300 -4.21 14.77 -5.23
CA ILE A 300 -4.22 15.83 -6.26
C ILE A 300 -3.54 17.10 -5.76
N GLY A 301 -3.83 17.53 -4.53
CA GLY A 301 -3.24 18.71 -3.91
C GLY A 301 -1.73 18.60 -3.70
N LEU A 302 -1.25 17.42 -3.35
CA LEU A 302 0.18 17.15 -3.24
C LEU A 302 0.86 17.20 -4.62
N ALA A 303 0.27 16.54 -5.61
CA ALA A 303 0.77 16.54 -6.99
C ALA A 303 0.80 17.93 -7.61
N GLY A 304 -0.25 18.70 -7.37
CA GLY A 304 -0.39 20.06 -7.89
C GLY A 304 0.48 21.10 -7.17
N GLY A 305 1.30 20.72 -6.19
CA GLY A 305 2.17 21.63 -5.45
C GLY A 305 1.41 22.54 -4.47
N ILE A 306 0.17 22.17 -4.10
CA ILE A 306 -0.60 22.94 -3.12
C ILE A 306 -0.09 22.63 -1.71
N LEU A 307 0.16 21.37 -1.41
CA LEU A 307 0.57 20.92 -0.07
C LEU A 307 2.07 21.08 0.19
N VAL A 308 2.91 20.83 -0.82
CA VAL A 308 4.36 21.04 -0.80
C VAL A 308 4.71 21.86 -2.03
N GLN A 309 5.25 23.06 -1.85
CA GLN A 309 5.44 24.04 -2.95
C GLN A 309 6.79 23.86 -3.65
N ASP A 310 7.84 23.49 -2.91
CA ASP A 310 9.16 23.26 -3.46
C ASP A 310 9.16 22.01 -4.37
N PRO A 311 9.52 22.14 -5.67
CA PRO A 311 9.59 21.00 -6.56
C PRO A 311 10.60 19.94 -6.13
N ALA A 312 11.72 20.32 -5.50
CA ALA A 312 12.73 19.36 -5.05
C ALA A 312 12.22 18.53 -3.85
N ASP A 313 11.40 19.12 -2.99
CA ASP A 313 10.76 18.41 -1.88
C ASP A 313 9.68 17.44 -2.37
N ARG A 314 8.91 17.82 -3.41
CA ARG A 314 8.00 16.87 -4.06
C ARG A 314 8.74 15.75 -4.78
N GLU A 315 9.83 16.07 -5.48
CA GLU A 315 10.70 15.09 -6.11
C GLU A 315 11.21 14.07 -5.06
N PHE A 316 11.69 14.55 -3.91
CA PHE A 316 12.11 13.67 -2.82
C PHE A 316 10.98 12.75 -2.33
N LEU A 317 9.74 13.24 -2.20
CA LEU A 317 8.61 12.41 -1.75
C LEU A 317 8.24 11.33 -2.78
N TYR A 318 8.42 11.58 -4.06
CA TYR A 318 7.90 10.77 -5.16
C TYR A 318 8.91 9.83 -5.80
N HIS A 319 10.11 9.75 -5.26
CA HIS A 319 11.14 8.88 -5.81
C HIS A 319 11.74 7.96 -4.75
N PRO A 320 12.14 6.75 -5.16
CA PRO A 320 12.93 5.89 -4.29
C PRO A 320 14.25 6.58 -3.95
N VAL A 321 14.72 6.39 -2.73
CA VAL A 321 15.98 6.98 -2.26
C VAL A 321 17.07 5.92 -2.14
N THR A 322 18.33 6.37 -2.14
CA THR A 322 19.47 5.49 -1.96
C THR A 322 19.95 5.55 -0.51
N VAL A 323 20.10 4.39 0.13
CA VAL A 323 20.65 4.22 1.46
C VAL A 323 21.86 3.31 1.37
N ASN A 324 23.02 3.81 1.80
CA ASN A 324 24.28 3.07 1.74
C ASN A 324 24.57 2.47 0.34
N GLY A 325 24.34 3.24 -0.71
CA GLY A 325 24.56 2.82 -2.11
C GLY A 325 23.50 1.86 -2.68
N GLN A 326 22.43 1.57 -1.95
CA GLN A 326 21.32 0.72 -2.39
C GLN A 326 20.05 1.54 -2.52
N THR A 327 19.37 1.45 -3.65
CA THR A 327 18.02 2.00 -3.83
C THR A 327 17.04 1.20 -2.99
N ILE A 328 16.29 1.89 -2.12
CA ILE A 328 15.28 1.27 -1.27
C ILE A 328 13.89 1.43 -1.89
N PRO A 329 13.02 0.42 -1.75
CA PRO A 329 11.73 0.39 -2.43
C PRO A 329 10.67 1.29 -1.79
N GLY A 330 10.97 1.97 -0.67
CA GLY A 330 10.01 2.79 0.07
C GLY A 330 10.60 4.11 0.52
N ASN A 331 9.80 5.18 0.44
CA ASN A 331 10.15 6.52 0.91
C ASN A 331 8.88 7.29 1.29
N ALA A 332 8.91 8.03 2.40
CA ALA A 332 7.84 8.96 2.80
C ALA A 332 6.42 8.33 2.85
N GLY A 333 6.33 7.06 3.21
CA GLY A 333 5.10 6.26 3.21
C GLY A 333 4.80 5.57 1.88
N TRP A 334 5.40 6.00 0.76
CA TRP A 334 5.21 5.41 -0.55
C TRP A 334 6.10 4.19 -0.78
N LEU A 335 5.57 3.22 -1.51
CA LEU A 335 6.30 2.08 -2.07
C LEU A 335 6.41 2.27 -3.59
N PHE A 336 7.53 1.84 -4.17
CA PHE A 336 7.85 1.94 -5.59
C PHE A 336 8.04 0.53 -6.16
N PRO A 337 6.97 -0.14 -6.61
CA PRO A 337 7.03 -1.57 -6.99
C PRO A 337 7.64 -1.84 -8.36
N GLY A 338 8.35 -0.88 -8.95
CA GLY A 338 9.21 -1.07 -10.12
C GLY A 338 8.63 -0.67 -11.46
N HIS A 339 7.35 -0.37 -11.60
CA HIS A 339 6.84 0.28 -12.81
C HIS A 339 7.26 1.76 -12.79
N PRO A 340 7.90 2.30 -13.84
CA PRO A 340 8.30 3.70 -13.88
C PRO A 340 7.11 4.64 -13.64
N GLY A 341 7.24 5.54 -12.67
CA GLY A 341 6.17 6.47 -12.31
C GLY A 341 5.04 5.89 -11.47
N PHE A 342 5.09 4.60 -11.14
CA PHE A 342 4.12 3.98 -10.26
C PHE A 342 4.56 4.01 -8.80
N MET A 343 3.66 4.43 -7.93
CA MET A 343 3.84 4.36 -6.49
C MET A 343 2.54 4.01 -5.78
N GLU A 344 2.64 3.35 -4.64
CA GLU A 344 1.49 2.88 -3.87
C GLU A 344 1.73 2.98 -2.36
N ILE A 345 0.63 3.05 -1.60
CA ILE A 345 0.63 2.91 -0.15
C ILE A 345 -0.38 1.83 0.22
N LYS A 346 -0.01 0.95 1.15
CA LYS A 346 -0.88 -0.09 1.72
C LYS A 346 -1.07 0.21 3.19
N GLY A 347 -2.31 0.32 3.63
CA GLY A 347 -2.65 0.53 5.04
C GLY A 347 -3.33 -0.69 5.64
N HIS A 348 -2.90 -1.05 6.85
CA HIS A 348 -3.45 -2.16 7.62
C HIS A 348 -3.67 -1.74 9.06
N LEU A 349 -4.89 -1.96 9.54
CA LEU A 349 -5.26 -1.80 10.94
C LEU A 349 -6.21 -2.95 11.32
N PRO A 350 -6.35 -3.25 12.61
CA PRO A 350 -7.39 -4.18 13.05
C PRO A 350 -8.77 -3.76 12.50
N GLY A 351 -9.36 -4.63 11.69
CA GLY A 351 -10.66 -4.39 11.06
C GLY A 351 -10.64 -3.55 9.78
N TYR A 352 -9.50 -3.07 9.30
CA TYR A 352 -9.44 -2.19 8.13
C TYR A 352 -8.25 -2.50 7.22
N SER A 353 -8.48 -2.34 5.92
CA SER A 353 -7.44 -2.35 4.89
C SER A 353 -7.64 -1.20 3.93
N SER A 354 -6.56 -0.57 3.49
CA SER A 354 -6.58 0.55 2.56
C SER A 354 -5.48 0.43 1.52
N PHE A 355 -5.73 1.03 0.38
CA PHE A 355 -4.80 1.08 -0.73
C PHE A 355 -4.93 2.44 -1.44
N LEU A 356 -3.81 3.04 -1.74
CA LEU A 356 -3.70 4.22 -2.59
C LEU A 356 -2.62 3.97 -3.62
N SER A 357 -2.94 4.09 -4.88
CA SER A 357 -1.96 4.04 -5.95
C SER A 357 -1.99 5.29 -6.81
N ARG A 358 -0.85 5.56 -7.43
CA ARG A 358 -0.65 6.69 -8.31
C ARG A 358 0.32 6.36 -9.41
N PHE A 359 -0.03 6.75 -10.64
CA PHE A 359 0.86 6.78 -11.79
C PHE A 359 1.22 8.23 -12.09
N THR A 360 2.50 8.54 -12.21
CA THR A 360 3.02 9.91 -12.37
C THR A 360 3.48 10.21 -13.79
N ALA A 361 3.53 9.21 -14.67
CA ALA A 361 3.88 9.46 -16.07
C ALA A 361 2.83 10.36 -16.74
N PRO A 362 3.21 11.35 -17.55
CA PRO A 362 2.28 12.34 -18.12
C PRO A 362 1.11 11.74 -18.92
N THR A 363 1.29 10.52 -19.46
CA THR A 363 0.27 9.79 -20.23
C THR A 363 -0.53 8.78 -19.40
N GLU A 364 -0.19 8.62 -18.11
CA GLU A 364 -0.71 7.54 -17.26
C GLU A 364 -1.21 8.09 -15.92
N LEU A 365 -1.85 9.26 -15.93
CA LEU A 365 -2.28 9.96 -14.70
C LEU A 365 -3.54 9.34 -14.11
N VAL A 366 -3.43 8.11 -13.63
CA VAL A 366 -4.52 7.40 -12.95
C VAL A 366 -4.13 7.14 -11.48
N CYS A 367 -5.04 7.47 -10.55
CA CYS A 367 -4.90 7.13 -9.15
C CYS A 367 -6.11 6.30 -8.70
N VAL A 368 -5.87 5.27 -7.89
CA VAL A 368 -6.92 4.41 -7.35
C VAL A 368 -6.81 4.39 -5.83
N THR A 369 -7.91 4.75 -5.17
CA THR A 369 -8.05 4.64 -3.71
C THR A 369 -9.09 3.57 -3.40
N LEU A 370 -8.69 2.57 -2.62
CA LEU A 370 -9.57 1.51 -2.11
C LEU A 370 -9.54 1.50 -0.59
N LEU A 371 -10.71 1.48 0.02
CA LEU A 371 -10.88 1.37 1.47
C LEU A 371 -11.82 0.21 1.77
N ALA A 372 -11.48 -0.62 2.74
CA ALA A 372 -12.28 -1.75 3.16
C ALA A 372 -12.42 -1.81 4.68
N ASN A 373 -13.60 -2.17 5.17
CA ASN A 373 -13.86 -2.36 6.58
C ASN A 373 -13.63 -3.81 7.04
N LYS A 374 -12.59 -4.43 6.51
CA LYS A 374 -12.05 -5.72 6.94
C LYS A 374 -10.53 -5.67 6.98
N GLY A 375 -9.94 -6.16 8.07
CA GLY A 375 -8.49 -6.26 8.24
C GLY A 375 -7.89 -7.45 7.50
N GLY A 376 -6.57 -7.37 7.22
CA GLY A 376 -5.78 -8.50 6.72
C GLY A 376 -6.14 -8.98 5.31
N LEU A 377 -6.61 -8.10 4.43
CA LEU A 377 -6.97 -8.46 3.06
C LEU A 377 -5.74 -8.78 2.22
N PRO A 378 -5.71 -9.93 1.53
CA PRO A 378 -4.66 -10.25 0.58
C PRO A 378 -4.91 -9.52 -0.75
N ASP A 379 -3.83 -9.20 -1.47
CA ASP A 379 -3.85 -8.73 -2.88
C ASP A 379 -4.80 -7.53 -3.17
N LEU A 380 -5.06 -6.67 -2.18
CA LEU A 380 -5.84 -5.44 -2.39
C LEU A 380 -5.16 -4.51 -3.40
N ASP A 381 -3.84 -4.52 -3.43
CA ASP A 381 -3.01 -3.83 -4.41
C ASP A 381 -3.17 -4.43 -5.82
N GLY A 382 -3.29 -5.75 -5.95
CA GLY A 382 -3.62 -6.41 -7.22
C GLY A 382 -4.97 -5.98 -7.76
N LEU A 383 -6.00 -5.88 -6.90
CA LEU A 383 -7.29 -5.32 -7.28
C LEU A 383 -7.14 -3.86 -7.76
N GLY A 384 -6.40 -3.03 -7.02
CA GLY A 384 -6.15 -1.63 -7.39
C GLY A 384 -5.47 -1.49 -8.76
N ARG A 385 -4.48 -2.34 -9.05
CA ARG A 385 -3.82 -2.38 -10.36
C ARG A 385 -4.74 -2.84 -11.50
N LYS A 386 -5.61 -3.83 -11.27
CA LYS A 386 -6.63 -4.23 -12.26
C LYS A 386 -7.59 -3.09 -12.57
N ILE A 387 -8.01 -2.35 -11.54
CA ILE A 387 -8.87 -1.17 -11.71
C ILE A 387 -8.15 -0.08 -12.53
N ALA A 388 -6.89 0.22 -12.25
CA ALA A 388 -6.09 1.14 -13.06
C ALA A 388 -5.96 0.64 -14.51
N GLY A 389 -5.76 -0.66 -14.71
CA GLY A 389 -5.71 -1.33 -16.01
C GLY A 389 -6.98 -1.22 -16.84
N ALA A 390 -8.12 -0.97 -16.22
CA ALA A 390 -9.37 -0.69 -16.94
C ALA A 390 -9.34 0.65 -17.71
N PHE A 391 -8.43 1.56 -17.34
CA PHE A 391 -8.22 2.85 -18.02
C PHE A 391 -7.09 2.78 -19.05
N ASP A 392 -6.06 2.00 -18.77
CA ASP A 392 -4.98 1.65 -19.70
C ASP A 392 -4.40 0.30 -19.27
N ASP A 393 -4.46 -0.70 -20.14
CA ASP A 393 -4.00 -2.06 -19.88
C ASP A 393 -2.55 -2.14 -19.38
N LYS A 394 -1.72 -1.15 -19.74
CA LYS A 394 -0.33 -1.04 -19.25
C LYS A 394 -0.22 -0.81 -17.75
N LEU A 395 -1.27 -0.26 -17.12
CA LEU A 395 -1.28 0.06 -15.69
C LEU A 395 -1.64 -1.16 -14.84
N ALA A 396 -2.23 -2.19 -15.45
CA ALA A 396 -2.39 -3.47 -14.80
C ALA A 396 -1.03 -4.16 -14.64
N ALA A 397 -0.82 -4.81 -13.52
CA ALA A 397 0.30 -5.73 -13.42
C ALA A 397 0.18 -6.76 -14.53
N PRO A 398 1.26 -7.11 -15.26
CA PRO A 398 1.21 -8.13 -16.28
C PRO A 398 0.63 -9.40 -15.70
N VAL A 399 -0.34 -9.99 -16.38
CA VAL A 399 -0.92 -11.28 -15.99
C VAL A 399 0.21 -12.30 -15.97
N GLY A 400 0.50 -12.88 -14.81
CA GLY A 400 1.58 -13.86 -14.63
C GLY A 400 2.95 -13.31 -14.22
N ALA A 401 3.16 -11.99 -14.16
CA ALA A 401 4.39 -11.43 -13.63
C ALA A 401 4.23 -11.11 -12.13
N VAL A 402 4.72 -12.00 -11.29
CA VAL A 402 4.86 -11.75 -9.85
C VAL A 402 6.12 -10.92 -9.63
N TRP A 403 6.01 -9.61 -9.81
CA TRP A 403 7.11 -8.69 -9.55
C TRP A 403 7.32 -8.60 -8.04
N SER A 404 8.49 -8.96 -7.58
CA SER A 404 8.79 -8.85 -6.16
C SER A 404 9.60 -7.61 -5.86
N GLU A 405 10.60 -7.35 -6.66
CA GLU A 405 11.50 -6.22 -6.47
C GLU A 405 12.17 -5.87 -7.81
N THR A 406 12.32 -4.57 -8.05
CA THR A 406 13.09 -4.04 -9.16
C THR A 406 14.17 -3.14 -8.61
N LEU A 407 15.43 -3.42 -8.98
CA LEU A 407 16.60 -2.70 -8.53
C LEU A 407 17.22 -1.97 -9.72
N GLN A 408 17.53 -0.69 -9.56
CA GLN A 408 18.28 0.03 -10.58
C GLN A 408 19.73 -0.45 -10.60
N SER A 409 20.25 -0.77 -11.79
CA SER A 409 21.64 -1.16 -11.97
C SER A 409 22.46 -0.01 -12.56
N PRO A 410 23.65 0.29 -12.02
CA PRO A 410 24.56 1.25 -12.61
C PRO A 410 25.35 0.68 -13.81
N TYR A 411 25.12 -0.57 -14.16
CA TYR A 411 25.81 -1.30 -15.22
C TYR A 411 24.92 -1.48 -16.44
N SER A 412 25.51 -1.86 -17.60
CA SER A 412 24.72 -2.30 -18.76
C SER A 412 23.89 -3.54 -18.43
N VAL A 413 22.88 -3.85 -19.24
CA VAL A 413 22.08 -5.08 -19.10
C VAL A 413 22.98 -6.30 -19.10
N SER A 414 23.89 -6.39 -20.07
CA SER A 414 24.81 -7.52 -20.20
C SER A 414 25.73 -7.68 -18.99
N GLU A 415 26.32 -6.60 -18.48
CA GLU A 415 27.18 -6.64 -17.29
C GLU A 415 26.39 -6.98 -16.04
N THR A 416 25.21 -6.40 -15.86
CA THR A 416 24.32 -6.74 -14.74
C THR A 416 24.03 -8.24 -14.69
N MET A 417 23.72 -8.84 -15.84
CA MET A 417 23.43 -10.28 -15.93
C MET A 417 24.67 -11.15 -15.74
N ASN A 418 25.86 -10.69 -16.17
CA ASN A 418 27.13 -11.35 -15.88
C ASN A 418 27.40 -11.41 -14.38
N ARG A 419 27.18 -10.30 -13.67
CA ARG A 419 27.36 -10.18 -12.23
C ARG A 419 26.40 -11.09 -11.47
N VAL A 420 25.12 -11.10 -11.83
CA VAL A 420 24.12 -12.02 -11.26
C VAL A 420 24.56 -13.47 -11.45
N ALA A 421 24.94 -13.86 -12.66
CA ALA A 421 25.35 -15.23 -12.98
C ALA A 421 26.59 -15.66 -12.16
N ALA A 422 27.58 -14.79 -12.01
CA ALA A 422 28.78 -15.04 -11.23
C ALA A 422 28.45 -15.28 -9.74
N ILE A 423 27.60 -14.44 -9.15
CA ILE A 423 27.19 -14.57 -7.74
C ILE A 423 26.41 -15.88 -7.52
N ILE A 424 25.47 -16.21 -8.42
CA ILE A 424 24.69 -17.45 -8.34
C ILE A 424 25.61 -18.67 -8.34
N LYS A 425 26.55 -18.73 -9.29
CA LYS A 425 27.52 -19.84 -9.38
C LYS A 425 28.39 -19.94 -8.11
N LYS A 426 28.87 -18.80 -7.61
CA LYS A 426 29.66 -18.75 -6.36
C LYS A 426 28.89 -19.27 -5.14
N GLN A 427 27.57 -19.12 -5.13
CA GLN A 427 26.70 -19.60 -4.05
C GLN A 427 26.15 -21.02 -4.27
N GLY A 428 26.68 -21.76 -5.26
CA GLY A 428 26.27 -23.14 -5.56
C GLY A 428 24.91 -23.24 -6.26
N GLY A 429 24.40 -22.16 -6.83
CA GLY A 429 23.23 -22.16 -7.69
C GLY A 429 23.59 -22.48 -9.15
N THR A 430 22.58 -22.87 -9.92
CA THR A 430 22.71 -23.19 -11.34
C THR A 430 22.08 -22.11 -12.20
N VAL A 431 22.77 -21.65 -13.22
CA VAL A 431 22.21 -20.87 -14.33
C VAL A 431 21.92 -21.87 -15.46
N PHE A 432 20.64 -22.12 -15.70
CA PHE A 432 20.18 -23.09 -16.70
C PHE A 432 20.23 -22.52 -18.12
N ALA A 433 19.86 -21.22 -18.26
CA ALA A 433 19.85 -20.54 -19.53
C ALA A 433 20.02 -19.03 -19.35
N ARG A 434 20.52 -18.39 -20.41
CA ARG A 434 20.47 -16.94 -20.62
C ARG A 434 19.78 -16.67 -21.94
N ILE A 435 18.73 -15.87 -21.92
CA ILE A 435 17.93 -15.52 -23.09
C ILE A 435 18.15 -14.03 -23.35
N ASP A 436 18.54 -13.69 -24.58
CA ASP A 436 18.68 -12.32 -25.06
C ASP A 436 17.48 -11.98 -25.95
N HIS A 437 16.43 -11.42 -25.32
CA HIS A 437 15.20 -11.06 -26.03
C HIS A 437 15.43 -9.95 -27.06
N SER A 438 16.30 -8.98 -26.75
CA SER A 438 16.64 -7.90 -27.68
C SER A 438 17.38 -8.41 -28.91
N GLY A 439 18.34 -9.30 -28.73
CA GLY A 439 19.06 -9.92 -29.84
C GLY A 439 18.16 -10.83 -30.69
N GLU A 440 17.19 -11.54 -30.10
CA GLU A 440 16.22 -12.33 -30.87
C GLU A 440 15.21 -11.43 -31.61
N ALA A 441 14.80 -10.31 -31.02
CA ALA A 441 13.94 -9.32 -31.69
C ALA A 441 14.63 -8.71 -32.91
N GLU A 442 15.93 -8.35 -32.80
CA GLU A 442 16.74 -7.83 -33.90
C GLU A 442 16.83 -8.83 -35.07
N LYS A 443 17.05 -10.11 -34.78
CA LYS A 443 17.03 -11.18 -35.80
C LYS A 443 15.68 -11.32 -36.50
N ALA A 444 14.60 -10.99 -35.80
CA ALA A 444 13.24 -10.97 -36.35
C ALA A 444 12.89 -9.65 -37.05
N GLY A 445 13.82 -8.72 -37.18
CA GLY A 445 13.61 -7.39 -37.80
C GLY A 445 12.79 -6.44 -36.93
N GLN A 446 12.73 -6.68 -35.61
CA GLN A 446 12.01 -5.86 -34.66
C GLN A 446 12.99 -5.14 -33.71
N SER A 447 12.56 -4.01 -33.14
CA SER A 447 13.33 -3.27 -32.13
C SER A 447 12.75 -3.52 -30.74
N LEU A 448 13.61 -3.92 -29.81
CA LEU A 448 13.30 -4.06 -28.40
C LEU A 448 14.40 -3.39 -27.58
N PRO A 449 14.09 -2.64 -26.51
CA PRO A 449 15.11 -2.21 -25.56
C PRO A 449 15.95 -3.38 -25.07
N GLU A 450 17.23 -3.13 -24.76
CA GLU A 450 18.12 -4.21 -24.31
C GLU A 450 17.48 -4.96 -23.13
N THR A 451 17.17 -6.24 -23.33
CA THR A 451 16.43 -7.07 -22.38
C THR A 451 16.98 -8.49 -22.39
N GLN A 452 17.44 -8.94 -21.23
CA GLN A 452 17.95 -10.30 -21.04
C GLN A 452 17.34 -10.96 -19.81
N VAL A 453 17.19 -12.29 -19.88
CA VAL A 453 16.66 -13.11 -18.78
C VAL A 453 17.63 -14.23 -18.45
N LEU A 454 17.93 -14.42 -17.16
CA LEU A 454 18.57 -15.64 -16.65
C LEU A 454 17.51 -16.57 -16.06
N ILE A 455 17.58 -17.82 -16.43
CA ILE A 455 16.83 -18.92 -15.83
C ILE A 455 17.73 -19.59 -14.81
N ILE A 456 17.36 -19.52 -13.52
CA ILE A 456 18.22 -19.89 -12.42
C ILE A 456 17.51 -20.85 -11.45
N GLY A 457 18.28 -21.66 -10.75
CA GLY A 457 17.68 -22.50 -9.71
C GLY A 457 18.69 -23.27 -8.87
N ASN A 458 18.12 -23.93 -7.88
CA ASN A 458 18.79 -24.95 -7.09
C ASN A 458 17.84 -26.16 -7.01
N PRO A 459 18.19 -27.31 -7.62
CA PRO A 459 17.29 -28.46 -7.68
C PRO A 459 16.78 -28.93 -6.31
N ALA A 460 17.62 -28.91 -5.28
CA ALA A 460 17.20 -29.34 -3.95
C ALA A 460 16.12 -28.45 -3.34
N LYS A 461 16.17 -27.13 -3.61
CA LYS A 461 15.17 -26.15 -3.13
C LYS A 461 13.91 -26.18 -3.99
N GLY A 462 14.06 -26.24 -5.32
CA GLY A 462 12.93 -26.30 -6.26
C GLY A 462 12.10 -27.58 -6.09
N THR A 463 12.71 -28.70 -5.81
CA THR A 463 12.01 -29.97 -5.56
C THR A 463 11.03 -29.85 -4.39
N ALA A 464 11.41 -29.21 -3.30
CA ALA A 464 10.52 -29.02 -2.15
C ALA A 464 9.26 -28.22 -2.50
N LEU A 465 9.36 -27.21 -3.38
CA LEU A 465 8.23 -26.46 -3.89
C LEU A 465 7.29 -27.33 -4.73
N MET A 466 7.83 -28.09 -5.67
CA MET A 466 7.06 -28.99 -6.53
C MET A 466 6.42 -30.15 -5.77
N GLN A 467 7.04 -30.61 -4.67
CA GLN A 467 6.43 -31.59 -3.78
C GLN A 467 5.24 -31.04 -3.00
N ALA A 468 5.28 -29.76 -2.62
CA ALA A 468 4.15 -29.10 -1.98
C ALA A 468 2.97 -28.88 -2.95
N ASN A 469 3.27 -28.48 -4.20
CA ASN A 469 2.29 -28.38 -5.28
C ASN A 469 3.02 -28.54 -6.63
N ALA A 470 2.66 -29.57 -7.39
CA ALA A 470 3.29 -29.90 -8.68
C ALA A 470 3.19 -28.75 -9.70
N ALA A 471 2.17 -27.89 -9.62
CA ALA A 471 1.98 -26.76 -10.53
C ALA A 471 3.12 -25.72 -10.43
N PHE A 472 3.90 -25.68 -9.35
CA PHE A 472 5.12 -24.88 -9.28
C PHE A 472 6.10 -25.13 -10.43
N ALA A 473 6.05 -26.32 -11.05
CA ALA A 473 6.89 -26.64 -12.19
C ALA A 473 6.70 -25.70 -13.39
N LEU A 474 5.55 -25.01 -13.51
CA LEU A 474 5.28 -24.04 -14.56
C LEU A 474 6.11 -22.75 -14.38
N ASP A 475 6.39 -22.37 -13.15
CA ASP A 475 7.11 -21.13 -12.80
C ASP A 475 8.55 -21.36 -12.32
N LEU A 476 8.94 -22.62 -12.22
CA LEU A 476 10.32 -23.01 -11.94
C LEU A 476 11.01 -23.53 -13.22
N PRO A 477 12.31 -23.32 -13.38
CA PRO A 477 13.24 -22.53 -12.53
C PRO A 477 12.93 -21.04 -12.50
N LEU A 478 13.37 -20.34 -11.43
CA LEU A 478 13.13 -18.90 -11.25
C LEU A 478 13.80 -18.07 -12.34
N ARG A 479 13.28 -16.88 -12.58
CA ARG A 479 13.75 -15.95 -13.60
C ARG A 479 14.24 -14.66 -12.97
N ILE A 480 15.36 -14.16 -13.50
CA ILE A 480 15.87 -12.81 -13.22
C ILE A 480 16.01 -12.11 -14.57
N MET A 481 15.43 -10.92 -14.70
CA MET A 481 15.44 -10.12 -15.91
C MET A 481 16.23 -8.83 -15.66
N ALA A 482 17.07 -8.43 -16.61
CA ALA A 482 17.55 -7.07 -16.70
C ALA A 482 17.04 -6.44 -18.01
N THR A 483 16.54 -5.22 -17.91
CA THR A 483 16.02 -4.45 -19.07
C THR A 483 16.43 -3.00 -18.99
N GLN A 484 16.55 -2.35 -20.15
CA GLN A 484 16.80 -0.92 -20.28
C GLN A 484 15.49 -0.19 -20.55
N ASP A 485 15.22 0.90 -19.84
CA ASP A 485 14.06 1.75 -20.07
C ASP A 485 14.31 2.80 -21.19
N GLU A 486 13.30 3.62 -21.49
CA GLU A 486 13.37 4.69 -22.47
C GLU A 486 14.42 5.77 -22.14
N LYS A 487 14.74 5.94 -20.84
CA LYS A 487 15.78 6.85 -20.36
C LYS A 487 17.16 6.21 -20.34
N LYS A 488 17.29 5.00 -20.92
CA LYS A 488 18.50 4.17 -20.91
C LYS A 488 18.98 3.77 -19.52
N GLN A 489 18.11 3.78 -18.53
CA GLN A 489 18.39 3.24 -17.21
C GLN A 489 18.17 1.73 -17.21
N VAL A 490 19.04 1.00 -16.51
CA VAL A 490 18.96 -0.46 -16.44
C VAL A 490 18.31 -0.89 -15.15
N TRP A 491 17.35 -1.80 -15.27
CA TRP A 491 16.56 -2.33 -14.16
C TRP A 491 16.70 -3.84 -14.07
N LEU A 492 16.96 -4.34 -12.85
CA LEU A 492 17.06 -5.75 -12.53
C LEU A 492 15.81 -6.19 -11.77
N SER A 493 15.04 -7.11 -12.33
CA SER A 493 13.79 -7.62 -11.76
C SER A 493 13.86 -9.13 -11.58
N PHE A 494 13.20 -9.65 -10.53
CA PHE A 494 13.18 -11.09 -10.25
C PHE A 494 11.88 -11.53 -9.58
N THR A 495 11.55 -12.82 -9.69
CA THR A 495 10.37 -13.40 -9.07
C THR A 495 10.65 -13.80 -7.63
N ASP A 496 9.91 -13.22 -6.67
CA ASP A 496 10.03 -13.61 -5.26
C ASP A 496 9.37 -14.97 -5.00
N PRO A 497 10.11 -15.94 -4.47
CA PRO A 497 9.56 -17.26 -4.15
C PRO A 497 8.37 -17.26 -3.18
N VAL A 498 8.30 -16.30 -2.25
CA VAL A 498 7.17 -16.17 -1.32
C VAL A 498 5.92 -15.70 -2.04
N LYS A 499 6.05 -14.67 -2.89
CA LYS A 499 4.93 -14.16 -3.70
C LYS A 499 4.47 -15.20 -4.74
N LEU A 500 5.43 -15.90 -5.37
CA LEU A 500 5.11 -17.00 -6.26
C LEU A 500 4.31 -18.09 -5.53
N ALA A 501 4.73 -18.47 -4.33
CA ALA A 501 4.05 -19.50 -3.54
C ALA A 501 2.60 -19.11 -3.19
N SER A 502 2.32 -17.83 -2.98
CA SER A 502 0.97 -17.36 -2.66
C SER A 502 -0.02 -17.61 -3.80
N GLN A 503 0.42 -17.60 -5.07
CA GLN A 503 -0.43 -17.94 -6.23
C GLN A 503 -0.86 -19.41 -6.21
N TYR A 504 -0.07 -20.27 -5.59
CA TYR A 504 -0.37 -21.69 -5.42
C TYR A 504 -1.02 -21.99 -4.07
N HIS A 505 -1.47 -20.96 -3.34
CA HIS A 505 -2.06 -21.07 -2.01
C HIS A 505 -1.15 -21.75 -0.97
N VAL A 506 0.18 -21.58 -1.13
CA VAL A 506 1.20 -22.11 -0.20
C VAL A 506 1.79 -20.96 0.60
N THR A 507 1.75 -21.06 1.93
CA THR A 507 2.29 -20.04 2.83
C THR A 507 3.72 -20.35 3.28
N PRO A 508 4.51 -19.35 3.74
CA PRO A 508 5.84 -19.59 4.30
C PRO A 508 5.85 -20.48 5.54
N GLU A 509 4.74 -20.55 6.27
CA GLU A 509 4.57 -21.42 7.44
C GLU A 509 4.41 -22.89 7.02
N GLN A 510 3.69 -23.14 5.91
CA GLN A 510 3.54 -24.48 5.32
C GLN A 510 4.84 -24.95 4.65
N LEU A 511 5.63 -24.01 4.11
CA LEU A 511 6.87 -24.32 3.41
C LEU A 511 8.02 -23.39 3.87
N PRO A 512 8.71 -23.72 4.98
CA PRO A 512 9.72 -22.85 5.59
C PRO A 512 10.92 -22.48 4.71
N VAL A 513 11.15 -23.20 3.61
CA VAL A 513 12.24 -22.91 2.64
C VAL A 513 11.99 -21.61 1.87
N LEU A 514 10.77 -21.12 1.78
CA LEU A 514 10.40 -19.95 0.99
C LEU A 514 11.08 -18.66 1.47
N LYS A 515 11.03 -18.36 2.77
CA LYS A 515 11.67 -17.14 3.34
C LYS A 515 13.19 -17.11 3.09
N PRO A 516 13.96 -18.18 3.38
CA PRO A 516 15.38 -18.20 3.04
C PRO A 516 15.67 -18.10 1.54
N MET A 517 14.80 -18.64 0.66
CA MET A 517 14.95 -18.50 -0.79
C MET A 517 14.76 -17.06 -1.23
N SER A 518 13.71 -16.38 -0.77
CA SER A 518 13.43 -14.97 -1.07
C SER A 518 14.57 -14.07 -0.59
N LEU A 519 15.00 -14.19 0.67
CA LEU A 519 16.12 -13.43 1.23
C LEU A 519 17.44 -13.68 0.48
N GLY A 520 17.68 -14.92 0.08
CA GLY A 520 18.88 -15.30 -0.68
C GLY A 520 18.89 -14.66 -2.06
N LEU A 521 17.77 -14.70 -2.77
CA LEU A 521 17.62 -14.13 -4.10
C LEU A 521 17.75 -12.60 -4.08
N ASN A 522 17.07 -11.95 -3.13
CA ASN A 522 17.18 -10.51 -2.92
C ASN A 522 18.64 -10.10 -2.68
N ARG A 523 19.37 -10.80 -1.80
CA ARG A 523 20.79 -10.54 -1.53
C ARG A 523 21.67 -10.70 -2.78
N ILE A 524 21.40 -11.70 -3.62
CA ILE A 524 22.13 -11.91 -4.89
C ILE A 524 21.92 -10.71 -5.81
N CYS A 525 20.67 -10.27 -5.99
CA CYS A 525 20.34 -9.16 -6.88
C CYS A 525 20.91 -7.83 -6.35
N GLN A 526 20.82 -7.57 -5.05
CA GLN A 526 21.44 -6.40 -4.42
C GLN A 526 22.96 -6.37 -4.60
N GLN A 527 23.66 -7.50 -4.42
CA GLN A 527 25.10 -7.59 -4.65
C GLN A 527 25.45 -7.37 -6.11
N ALA A 528 24.63 -7.82 -7.05
CA ALA A 528 24.88 -7.66 -8.48
C ALA A 528 24.86 -6.19 -8.91
N VAL A 529 23.96 -5.38 -8.34
CA VAL A 529 23.84 -3.94 -8.65
C VAL A 529 24.73 -3.05 -7.78
N SER A 530 25.38 -3.58 -6.76
CA SER A 530 26.28 -2.79 -5.89
C SER A 530 27.55 -2.37 -6.63
N ALA A 531 28.12 -1.21 -6.24
CA ALA A 531 29.36 -0.67 -6.81
C ALA A 531 30.63 -1.49 -6.50
N THR A 532 30.52 -2.55 -5.69
CA THR A 532 31.65 -3.37 -5.29
C THR A 532 32.12 -4.27 -6.44
N THR A 533 33.40 -4.26 -6.74
CA THR A 533 34.02 -5.16 -7.74
C THR A 533 33.81 -6.62 -7.34
N ILE A 534 33.13 -7.39 -8.17
CA ILE A 534 33.06 -8.85 -8.02
C ILE A 534 34.36 -9.39 -8.63
N PRO A 535 35.21 -10.10 -7.88
CA PRO A 535 36.40 -10.70 -8.48
C PRO A 535 35.98 -11.62 -9.63
N ALA A 536 36.60 -11.48 -10.78
CA ALA A 536 36.41 -12.40 -11.89
C ALA A 536 36.67 -13.83 -11.41
N SER A 537 35.77 -14.76 -11.74
CA SER A 537 36.03 -16.19 -11.52
C SER A 537 37.23 -16.60 -12.36
N PRO A 538 38.15 -17.44 -11.80
CA PRO A 538 39.28 -17.96 -12.53
C PRO A 538 38.88 -18.80 -13.74
#